data_6a643d2f2f2b62bfc633e94a454278bd
#
_entry.id   6a643d2f2f2b62bfc633e94a454278bd
#
_cell.length_a   1.000
_cell.length_b   1.000
_cell.length_c   1.000
_cell.angle_alpha   90.00
_cell.angle_beta   90.00
_cell.angle_gamma   90.00
#
_symmetry.space_group_name_H-M   'P 1'
#
loop_
_entity.id
_entity.type
_entity.pdbx_description
1 polymer ?
#
loop_
_entity_poly.entity_id
_entity_poly.type
_entity_poly.pdbx_seq_one_letter_code
_entity_poly.pdbx_strand_id
1 'polypeptide(L)'
;MSTAELSNGCFERLGRNYGLGSLSDCFARCPDTSIEATGQVIVYKTKTRPDYWFGNYIVSSSPVTSESLPEIRSQWQKEFAQEAGILWQIVEWEIPFDGEMPDVSNIARAFNAEIDIRIVRVARRGEFQLHLSRSEFVADIELIKVNNQVQYENALQIALADHEAAPASGATSDFIQWRLEQRRQSATLGNGDWWLLMNQGMPVASCGLFFDPDGLKGRFREVTTHPEWRGRGFATTLVGMLAQNFLTHGQVQELIIVSEPDSIADSIYSKLGFKAVSYQIALITDPRSSQID
;
A
#
# COMPACT_ATOMS: atom_id res chain seq x y z
N MET A 1 19.54 6.90 -14.05
CA MET A 1 20.15 6.21 -12.89
C MET A 1 19.35 4.95 -12.64
N SER A 2 19.99 3.82 -12.63
CA SER A 2 19.36 2.49 -12.57
C SER A 2 18.64 2.29 -11.24
N THR A 3 17.40 1.79 -11.27
CA THR A 3 16.57 1.37 -10.13
C THR A 3 17.15 0.19 -9.32
N ALA A 4 18.39 -0.18 -9.56
CA ALA A 4 19.07 -1.35 -9.01
C ALA A 4 19.73 -1.14 -7.63
N GLU A 5 19.67 0.06 -7.04
CA GLU A 5 20.38 0.34 -5.79
C GLU A 5 19.45 0.72 -4.61
N LEU A 6 18.39 -0.04 -4.38
CA LEU A 6 18.18 -0.46 -3.00
C LEU A 6 19.23 -1.53 -2.78
N SER A 7 20.32 -1.20 -2.07
CA SER A 7 21.30 -2.23 -1.73
C SER A 7 20.54 -3.40 -1.12
N ASN A 8 20.84 -4.64 -1.50
CA ASN A 8 20.25 -5.86 -0.91
C ASN A 8 20.20 -5.78 0.62
N GLY A 9 21.15 -5.03 1.23
CA GLY A 9 21.16 -4.72 2.65
C GLY A 9 19.97 -3.88 3.15
N CYS A 10 19.33 -3.02 2.35
CA CYS A 10 18.15 -2.25 2.80
C CYS A 10 16.90 -3.15 2.84
N PHE A 11 16.71 -4.00 1.83
CA PHE A 11 15.60 -4.98 1.83
C PHE A 11 15.73 -6.01 2.96
N GLU A 12 16.91 -6.52 3.21
CA GLU A 12 17.14 -7.45 4.33
C GLU A 12 16.86 -6.79 5.69
N ARG A 13 17.25 -5.52 5.86
CA ARG A 13 16.99 -4.78 7.11
C ARG A 13 15.49 -4.51 7.29
N LEU A 14 14.78 -4.10 6.22
CA LEU A 14 13.33 -3.92 6.25
C LEU A 14 12.62 -5.20 6.66
N GLY A 15 12.93 -6.31 6.04
CA GLY A 15 12.26 -7.58 6.32
C GLY A 15 12.51 -8.15 7.71
N ARG A 16 13.65 -7.82 8.35
CA ARG A 16 13.98 -8.34 9.70
C ARG A 16 13.41 -7.49 10.83
N ASN A 17 13.34 -6.18 10.64
CA ASN A 17 13.14 -5.25 11.76
C ASN A 17 11.86 -4.41 11.64
N TYR A 18 11.22 -4.34 10.48
CA TYR A 18 10.16 -3.35 10.23
C TYR A 18 8.80 -3.95 9.87
N GLY A 19 8.70 -5.28 9.73
CA GLY A 19 7.48 -5.99 9.39
C GLY A 19 7.18 -6.07 7.89
N LEU A 20 6.20 -6.92 7.54
CA LEU A 20 5.86 -7.23 6.14
C LEU A 20 5.10 -6.10 5.43
N GLY A 21 4.29 -5.35 6.14
CA GLY A 21 3.57 -4.20 5.61
C GLY A 21 4.55 -3.16 5.10
N SER A 22 5.41 -2.67 6.00
CA SER A 22 6.44 -1.66 5.71
C SER A 22 7.46 -2.13 4.68
N LEU A 23 7.90 -3.41 4.76
CA LEU A 23 8.74 -4.01 3.72
C LEU A 23 8.08 -3.94 2.35
N SER A 24 6.81 -4.36 2.26
CA SER A 24 6.11 -4.47 0.98
C SER A 24 5.70 -3.13 0.37
N ASP A 25 5.75 -2.05 1.14
CA ASP A 25 5.55 -0.69 0.61
C ASP A 25 6.65 -0.31 -0.38
N CYS A 26 7.85 -0.86 -0.22
CA CYS A 26 8.96 -0.67 -1.15
C CYS A 26 8.72 -1.27 -2.54
N PHE A 27 7.90 -2.33 -2.65
CA PHE A 27 7.71 -3.04 -3.93
C PHE A 27 7.08 -2.17 -4.99
N ALA A 28 6.14 -1.32 -4.56
CA ALA A 28 5.38 -0.43 -5.42
C ALA A 28 5.79 1.05 -5.28
N ARG A 29 7.04 1.32 -4.85
CA ARG A 29 7.53 2.70 -4.74
C ARG A 29 7.51 3.42 -6.08
N CYS A 30 7.38 4.75 -6.04
CA CYS A 30 7.59 5.54 -7.22
C CYS A 30 9.07 5.49 -7.64
N PRO A 31 9.38 5.51 -8.94
CA PRO A 31 10.77 5.42 -9.43
C PRO A 31 11.71 6.50 -8.89
N ASP A 32 11.17 7.68 -8.53
CA ASP A 32 11.91 8.82 -7.98
C ASP A 32 11.90 8.88 -6.43
N THR A 33 11.31 7.88 -5.77
CA THR A 33 11.35 7.75 -4.32
C THR A 33 12.69 7.17 -3.87
N SER A 34 13.47 7.93 -3.11
CA SER A 34 14.62 7.39 -2.39
C SER A 34 14.17 6.71 -1.10
N ILE A 35 14.87 5.64 -0.72
CA ILE A 35 14.65 4.91 0.54
C ILE A 35 16.01 4.72 1.20
N GLU A 36 16.18 5.31 2.36
CA GLU A 36 17.46 5.31 3.09
C GLU A 36 17.28 4.81 4.52
N ALA A 37 18.19 3.97 4.98
CA ALA A 37 18.22 3.50 6.36
C ALA A 37 19.14 4.41 7.19
N THR A 38 18.58 5.07 8.20
CA THR A 38 19.32 5.98 9.09
C THR A 38 19.03 5.60 10.55
N GLY A 39 20.03 5.01 11.24
CA GLY A 39 19.84 4.55 12.61
C GLY A 39 18.74 3.47 12.72
N GLN A 40 17.71 3.75 13.51
CA GLN A 40 16.56 2.86 13.75
C GLN A 40 15.35 3.19 12.87
N VAL A 41 15.49 4.10 11.90
CA VAL A 41 14.42 4.48 11.00
C VAL A 41 14.79 4.24 9.55
N ILE A 42 13.77 4.07 8.73
CA ILE A 42 13.86 4.13 7.27
C ILE A 42 13.14 5.38 6.80
N VAL A 43 13.76 6.10 5.89
CA VAL A 43 13.28 7.38 5.38
C VAL A 43 12.89 7.20 3.93
N TYR A 44 11.63 7.52 3.61
CA TYR A 44 11.11 7.58 2.25
C TYR A 44 11.05 9.04 1.81
N LYS A 45 11.59 9.37 0.63
CA LYS A 45 11.56 10.73 0.07
C LYS A 45 11.21 10.71 -1.41
N THR A 46 10.09 11.33 -1.74
CA THR A 46 9.65 11.60 -3.12
C THR A 46 9.71 13.11 -3.35
N LYS A 47 10.90 13.67 -3.59
CA LYS A 47 11.14 15.12 -3.68
C LYS A 47 10.35 15.81 -4.78
N THR A 48 10.07 15.10 -5.86
CA THR A 48 9.28 15.61 -6.99
C THR A 48 7.79 15.76 -6.67
N ARG A 49 7.33 15.17 -5.54
CA ARG A 49 5.96 15.21 -5.10
C ARG A 49 5.87 15.39 -3.57
N PRO A 50 6.15 16.61 -3.07
CA PRO A 50 6.16 16.86 -1.63
C PRO A 50 4.78 16.72 -0.96
N ASP A 51 3.69 16.84 -1.73
CA ASP A 51 2.31 16.61 -1.32
C ASP A 51 1.91 15.11 -1.23
N TYR A 52 2.81 14.21 -1.60
CA TYR A 52 2.59 12.76 -1.47
C TYR A 52 2.96 12.28 -0.06
N TRP A 53 1.99 12.15 0.82
CA TRP A 53 2.16 11.85 2.24
C TRP A 53 2.97 10.56 2.45
N PHE A 54 2.47 9.43 1.96
CA PHE A 54 3.13 8.13 2.05
C PHE A 54 4.26 7.92 1.01
N GLY A 55 4.77 8.99 0.46
CA GLY A 55 6.02 9.07 -0.29
C GLY A 55 7.09 9.85 0.45
N ASN A 56 6.72 10.55 1.55
CA ASN A 56 7.59 11.43 2.34
C ASN A 56 7.36 11.19 3.83
N TYR A 57 7.90 10.10 4.36
CA TYR A 57 7.66 9.66 5.73
C TYR A 57 8.83 8.85 6.29
N ILE A 58 8.78 8.56 7.56
CA ILE A 58 9.74 7.67 8.21
C ILE A 58 9.04 6.43 8.78
N VAL A 59 9.74 5.30 8.74
CA VAL A 59 9.31 4.04 9.35
C VAL A 59 10.24 3.73 10.51
N SER A 60 9.68 3.53 11.70
CA SER A 60 10.40 3.11 12.90
C SER A 60 10.49 1.59 12.99
N SER A 61 11.64 1.07 13.40
CA SER A 61 11.83 -0.37 13.66
C SER A 61 11.20 -0.86 14.96
N SER A 62 10.69 0.06 15.78
CA SER A 62 10.07 -0.21 17.07
C SER A 62 8.79 0.58 17.22
N PRO A 63 7.84 0.12 18.04
CA PRO A 63 6.65 0.90 18.37
C PRO A 63 7.03 2.28 18.90
N VAL A 64 6.31 3.29 18.41
CA VAL A 64 6.49 4.68 18.86
C VAL A 64 5.84 4.82 20.23
N THR A 65 6.57 5.38 21.19
CA THR A 65 6.11 5.66 22.54
C THR A 65 6.26 7.14 22.89
N SER A 66 5.68 7.59 23.96
CA SER A 66 5.85 8.98 24.43
C SER A 66 7.33 9.33 24.69
N GLU A 67 8.15 8.34 25.08
CA GLU A 67 9.57 8.52 25.36
C GLU A 67 10.40 8.60 24.04
N SER A 68 10.09 7.75 23.06
CA SER A 68 10.84 7.71 21.79
C SER A 68 10.50 8.85 20.83
N LEU A 69 9.38 9.47 21.03
CA LEU A 69 8.77 10.43 20.14
C LEU A 69 9.59 11.73 19.90
N PRO A 70 10.22 12.36 20.93
CA PRO A 70 11.06 13.53 20.69
C PRO A 70 12.25 13.22 19.77
N GLU A 71 12.83 12.02 19.90
CA GLU A 71 13.93 11.57 19.03
C GLU A 71 13.45 11.38 17.59
N ILE A 72 12.30 10.74 17.41
CA ILE A 72 11.68 10.51 16.08
C ILE A 72 11.34 11.85 15.42
N ARG A 73 10.80 12.81 16.15
CA ARG A 73 10.57 14.19 15.63
C ARG A 73 11.86 14.88 15.22
N SER A 74 12.89 14.79 16.05
CA SER A 74 14.21 15.34 15.73
C SER A 74 14.78 14.71 14.45
N GLN A 75 14.64 13.40 14.30
CA GLN A 75 15.06 12.70 13.09
C GLN A 75 14.25 13.17 11.88
N TRP A 76 12.91 13.27 12.01
CA TRP A 76 12.06 13.78 10.93
C TRP A 76 12.50 15.20 10.51
N GLN A 77 12.69 16.11 11.45
CA GLN A 77 13.16 17.46 11.17
C GLN A 77 14.50 17.47 10.44
N LYS A 78 15.47 16.66 10.87
CA LYS A 78 16.76 16.54 10.22
C LYS A 78 16.63 16.10 8.76
N GLU A 79 15.73 15.18 8.47
CA GLU A 79 15.56 14.61 7.12
C GLU A 79 14.74 15.50 6.18
N PHE A 80 13.76 16.24 6.70
CA PHE A 80 12.78 16.94 5.87
C PHE A 80 12.75 18.47 6.05
N ALA A 81 13.42 19.06 7.05
CA ALA A 81 13.34 20.51 7.33
C ALA A 81 13.79 21.39 6.15
N GLN A 82 14.62 20.89 5.24
CA GLN A 82 15.09 21.60 4.07
C GLN A 82 14.32 21.27 2.78
N GLU A 83 13.38 20.33 2.85
CA GLU A 83 12.59 19.92 1.69
C GLU A 83 11.34 20.78 1.59
N ALA A 84 11.39 21.78 0.70
CA ALA A 84 10.28 22.71 0.49
C ALA A 84 8.99 21.97 0.08
N GLY A 85 7.89 22.29 0.78
CA GLY A 85 6.56 21.75 0.47
C GLY A 85 6.19 20.45 1.14
N ILE A 86 7.09 19.78 1.87
CA ILE A 86 6.74 18.65 2.73
C ILE A 86 6.21 19.22 4.04
N LEU A 87 4.89 19.23 4.17
CA LEU A 87 4.19 19.84 5.30
C LEU A 87 3.81 18.84 6.39
N TRP A 88 3.59 17.60 6.04
CA TRP A 88 3.08 16.56 6.93
C TRP A 88 4.20 15.78 7.59
N GLN A 89 4.13 15.62 8.90
CA GLN A 89 5.04 14.72 9.63
C GLN A 89 4.36 13.37 9.79
N ILE A 90 4.92 12.34 9.15
CA ILE A 90 4.39 10.99 9.23
C ILE A 90 5.46 10.06 9.76
N VAL A 91 5.11 9.33 10.81
CA VAL A 91 5.88 8.23 11.34
C VAL A 91 5.03 6.97 11.34
N GLU A 92 5.59 5.89 10.83
CA GLU A 92 4.95 4.59 10.74
C GLU A 92 5.74 3.54 11.52
N TRP A 93 5.05 2.55 12.05
CA TRP A 93 5.65 1.34 12.61
C TRP A 93 4.70 0.17 12.47
N GLU A 94 5.18 -1.03 12.75
CA GLU A 94 4.37 -2.25 12.65
C GLU A 94 4.47 -3.04 13.96
N ILE A 95 3.35 -3.63 14.38
CA ILE A 95 3.27 -4.53 15.53
C ILE A 95 2.59 -5.84 15.15
N PRO A 96 2.91 -6.97 15.77
CA PRO A 96 2.23 -8.24 15.52
C PRO A 96 0.70 -8.14 15.72
N PHE A 97 -0.05 -8.85 14.91
CA PHE A 97 -1.49 -8.98 15.07
C PHE A 97 -1.81 -9.97 16.19
N ASP A 98 -2.50 -9.50 17.22
CA ASP A 98 -2.96 -10.28 18.38
C ASP A 98 -4.50 -10.41 18.47
N GLY A 99 -5.21 -9.77 17.52
CA GLY A 99 -6.67 -9.75 17.47
C GLY A 99 -7.31 -8.57 18.19
N GLU A 100 -6.54 -7.77 18.90
CA GLU A 100 -7.01 -6.56 19.58
C GLU A 100 -6.56 -5.30 18.81
N MET A 101 -7.46 -4.31 18.69
CA MET A 101 -7.10 -3.04 18.06
C MET A 101 -6.11 -2.28 18.97
N PRO A 102 -4.92 -1.90 18.45
CA PRO A 102 -3.94 -1.18 19.24
C PRO A 102 -4.46 0.19 19.69
N ASP A 103 -4.40 0.47 20.98
CA ASP A 103 -4.71 1.80 21.52
C ASP A 103 -3.47 2.70 21.49
N VAL A 104 -3.42 3.58 20.53
CA VAL A 104 -2.38 4.61 20.39
C VAL A 104 -2.92 6.03 20.61
N SER A 105 -4.11 6.15 21.19
CA SER A 105 -4.82 7.42 21.37
C SER A 105 -4.05 8.42 22.25
N ASN A 106 -3.37 7.94 23.27
CA ASN A 106 -2.55 8.79 24.15
C ASN A 106 -1.35 9.39 23.43
N ILE A 107 -0.68 8.59 22.58
CA ILE A 107 0.45 9.04 21.78
C ILE A 107 -0.06 10.04 20.74
N ALA A 108 -1.12 9.72 20.02
CA ALA A 108 -1.71 10.60 19.02
C ALA A 108 -2.12 11.95 19.59
N ARG A 109 -2.74 11.95 20.78
CA ARG A 109 -3.11 13.20 21.48
C ARG A 109 -1.88 14.02 21.87
N ALA A 110 -0.84 13.38 22.40
CA ALA A 110 0.42 14.06 22.75
C ALA A 110 1.13 14.70 21.55
N PHE A 111 0.79 14.25 20.34
CA PHE A 111 1.36 14.72 19.07
C PHE A 111 0.47 15.68 18.31
N ASN A 112 -0.79 15.82 18.70
CA ASN A 112 -1.81 16.42 17.86
C ASN A 112 -1.83 15.75 16.47
N ALA A 113 -1.84 14.40 16.47
CA ALA A 113 -1.73 13.59 15.27
C ALA A 113 -3.04 12.86 14.99
N GLU A 114 -3.36 12.70 13.71
CA GLU A 114 -4.32 11.72 13.22
C GLU A 114 -3.68 10.31 13.27
N ILE A 115 -4.52 9.30 13.47
CA ILE A 115 -4.10 7.89 13.52
C ILE A 115 -4.60 7.21 12.25
N ASP A 116 -3.71 6.53 11.55
CA ASP A 116 -4.04 5.58 10.48
C ASP A 116 -3.59 4.19 10.92
N ILE A 117 -4.53 3.27 11.12
CA ILE A 117 -4.26 1.87 11.45
C ILE A 117 -4.71 1.00 10.30
N ARG A 118 -3.84 0.09 9.89
CA ARG A 118 -4.11 -0.86 8.81
C ARG A 118 -3.78 -2.28 9.26
N ILE A 119 -4.54 -3.25 8.77
CA ILE A 119 -4.24 -4.68 8.95
C ILE A 119 -3.42 -5.15 7.75
N VAL A 120 -2.28 -5.75 8.04
CA VAL A 120 -1.46 -6.48 7.07
C VAL A 120 -1.92 -7.93 7.03
N ARG A 121 -2.36 -8.37 5.88
CA ARG A 121 -2.80 -9.76 5.66
C ARG A 121 -1.90 -10.46 4.65
N VAL A 122 -1.71 -11.75 4.86
CA VAL A 122 -0.81 -12.56 4.03
C VAL A 122 -1.50 -13.86 3.60
N ALA A 123 -1.33 -14.21 2.33
CA ALA A 123 -1.62 -15.53 1.79
C ALA A 123 -0.31 -16.21 1.42
N ARG A 124 -0.06 -17.42 1.92
CA ARG A 124 1.19 -18.16 1.71
C ARG A 124 0.98 -19.36 0.80
N ARG A 125 1.94 -19.62 -0.05
CA ARG A 125 2.00 -20.84 -0.86
C ARG A 125 1.94 -22.08 0.04
N GLY A 126 1.12 -23.05 -0.35
CA GLY A 126 0.92 -24.28 0.43
C GLY A 126 -0.04 -24.16 1.62
N GLU A 127 -0.28 -22.94 2.11
CA GLU A 127 -1.27 -22.67 3.17
C GLU A 127 -2.54 -22.01 2.61
N PHE A 128 -2.42 -21.32 1.48
CA PHE A 128 -3.53 -20.61 0.87
C PHE A 128 -4.55 -21.59 0.32
N GLN A 129 -5.77 -21.48 0.81
CA GLN A 129 -6.92 -22.19 0.30
C GLN A 129 -7.98 -21.16 -0.06
N LEU A 130 -8.32 -21.10 -1.32
CA LEU A 130 -9.43 -20.26 -1.76
C LEU A 130 -10.74 -20.87 -1.22
N HIS A 131 -11.33 -20.21 -0.23
CA HIS A 131 -12.55 -20.69 0.42
C HIS A 131 -13.82 -20.43 -0.39
N LEU A 132 -13.70 -19.75 -1.53
CA LEU A 132 -14.81 -19.47 -2.41
C LEU A 132 -15.01 -20.61 -3.41
N SER A 133 -16.25 -21.04 -3.56
CA SER A 133 -16.64 -21.93 -4.65
C SER A 133 -16.56 -21.19 -5.98
N ARG A 134 -16.36 -21.92 -7.08
CA ARG A 134 -16.34 -21.32 -8.42
C ARG A 134 -17.61 -20.53 -8.76
N SER A 135 -18.74 -20.87 -8.15
CA SER A 135 -20.02 -20.18 -8.31
C SER A 135 -20.10 -18.81 -7.59
N GLU A 136 -19.18 -18.52 -6.67
CA GLU A 136 -19.11 -17.24 -5.97
C GLU A 136 -18.27 -16.19 -6.73
N PHE A 137 -17.55 -16.62 -7.79
CA PHE A 137 -16.94 -15.69 -8.72
C PHE A 137 -17.95 -15.22 -9.77
N VAL A 138 -17.78 -13.99 -10.21
CA VAL A 138 -18.57 -13.45 -11.30
C VAL A 138 -18.25 -14.22 -12.59
N ALA A 139 -19.29 -14.64 -13.32
CA ALA A 139 -19.14 -15.32 -14.61
C ALA A 139 -18.81 -14.31 -15.72
N ASP A 140 -18.35 -14.83 -16.87
CA ASP A 140 -18.09 -14.08 -18.10
C ASP A 140 -17.13 -12.89 -17.92
N ILE A 141 -16.07 -13.13 -17.14
CA ILE A 141 -15.01 -12.16 -16.89
C ILE A 141 -13.72 -12.51 -17.60
N GLU A 142 -12.95 -11.49 -17.91
CA GLU A 142 -11.59 -11.61 -18.42
C GLU A 142 -10.61 -10.84 -17.52
N LEU A 143 -9.51 -11.49 -17.14
CA LEU A 143 -8.43 -10.87 -16.39
C LEU A 143 -7.33 -10.45 -17.35
N ILE A 144 -7.08 -9.16 -17.47
CA ILE A 144 -6.14 -8.57 -18.43
C ILE A 144 -4.98 -7.91 -17.69
N LYS A 145 -3.75 -8.27 -18.09
CA LYS A 145 -2.55 -7.52 -17.72
C LYS A 145 -2.47 -6.24 -18.58
N VAL A 146 -2.36 -5.09 -17.92
CA VAL A 146 -2.24 -3.79 -18.59
C VAL A 146 -0.88 -3.70 -19.29
N ASN A 147 -0.89 -3.60 -20.62
CA ASN A 147 0.31 -3.56 -21.45
C ASN A 147 0.24 -2.52 -22.58
N ASN A 148 -0.86 -1.78 -22.70
CA ASN A 148 -1.04 -0.75 -23.72
C ASN A 148 -1.79 0.48 -23.18
N GLN A 149 -1.82 1.54 -23.96
CA GLN A 149 -2.40 2.83 -23.58
C GLN A 149 -3.90 2.77 -23.27
N VAL A 150 -4.67 2.03 -24.08
CA VAL A 150 -6.14 1.90 -23.89
C VAL A 150 -6.45 1.22 -22.56
N GLN A 151 -5.72 0.16 -22.22
CA GLN A 151 -5.90 -0.54 -20.94
C GLN A 151 -5.47 0.33 -19.75
N TYR A 152 -4.42 1.14 -19.91
CA TYR A 152 -4.02 2.12 -18.90
C TYR A 152 -5.11 3.18 -18.68
N GLU A 153 -5.70 3.71 -19.75
CA GLU A 153 -6.80 4.67 -19.67
C GLU A 153 -8.02 4.08 -18.98
N ASN A 154 -8.33 2.80 -19.23
CA ASN A 154 -9.39 2.09 -18.51
C ASN A 154 -9.11 1.99 -17.01
N ALA A 155 -7.88 1.69 -16.60
CA ALA A 155 -7.49 1.65 -15.20
C ALA A 155 -7.57 3.05 -14.56
N LEU A 156 -7.17 4.10 -15.28
CA LEU A 156 -7.26 5.48 -14.83
C LEU A 156 -8.71 5.93 -14.65
N GLN A 157 -9.60 5.57 -15.57
CA GLN A 157 -11.03 5.88 -15.45
C GLN A 157 -11.65 5.25 -14.20
N ILE A 158 -11.32 3.99 -13.89
CA ILE A 158 -11.77 3.34 -12.64
C ILE A 158 -11.28 4.12 -11.42
N ALA A 159 -10.00 4.51 -11.39
CA ALA A 159 -9.42 5.23 -10.26
C ALA A 159 -10.02 6.63 -10.08
N LEU A 160 -10.28 7.36 -11.18
CA LEU A 160 -10.92 8.68 -11.14
C LEU A 160 -12.38 8.58 -10.72
N ALA A 161 -13.14 7.62 -11.26
CA ALA A 161 -14.54 7.41 -10.86
C ALA A 161 -14.67 7.04 -9.37
N ASP A 162 -13.74 6.24 -8.84
CA ASP A 162 -13.66 5.91 -7.42
C ASP A 162 -13.42 7.17 -6.57
N HIS A 163 -12.47 8.00 -6.97
CA HIS A 163 -12.16 9.26 -6.32
C HIS A 163 -13.33 10.25 -6.35
N GLU A 164 -14.02 10.37 -7.48
CA GLU A 164 -15.21 11.23 -7.60
C GLU A 164 -16.36 10.77 -6.69
N ALA A 165 -16.55 9.46 -6.55
CA ALA A 165 -17.61 8.88 -5.72
C ALA A 165 -17.30 8.99 -4.22
N ALA A 166 -16.03 8.99 -3.82
CA ALA A 166 -15.59 9.08 -2.43
C ALA A 166 -14.22 9.80 -2.39
N PRO A 167 -14.19 11.13 -2.45
CA PRO A 167 -12.93 11.88 -2.43
C PRO A 167 -12.16 11.63 -1.13
N ALA A 168 -10.95 11.09 -1.25
CA ALA A 168 -10.05 11.01 -0.12
C ALA A 168 -9.55 12.42 0.27
N SER A 169 -9.39 12.66 1.56
CA SER A 169 -8.89 13.95 2.05
C SER A 169 -7.54 14.30 1.42
N GLY A 170 -7.46 15.49 0.81
CA GLY A 170 -6.24 16.01 0.20
C GLY A 170 -5.85 15.40 -1.16
N ALA A 171 -6.50 14.35 -1.63
CA ALA A 171 -6.24 13.82 -2.97
C ALA A 171 -6.94 14.68 -4.04
N THR A 172 -6.30 14.82 -5.19
CA THR A 172 -6.83 15.49 -6.38
C THR A 172 -6.80 14.55 -7.57
N SER A 173 -7.60 14.82 -8.61
CA SER A 173 -7.56 14.03 -9.85
C SER A 173 -6.16 14.02 -10.47
N ASP A 174 -5.41 15.13 -10.40
CA ASP A 174 -4.01 15.21 -10.82
C ASP A 174 -3.12 14.26 -10.03
N PHE A 175 -3.29 14.21 -8.70
CA PHE A 175 -2.56 13.26 -7.85
C PHE A 175 -2.87 11.82 -8.19
N ILE A 176 -4.14 11.46 -8.42
CA ILE A 176 -4.55 10.10 -8.82
C ILE A 176 -3.91 9.70 -10.14
N GLN A 177 -3.96 10.59 -11.14
CA GLN A 177 -3.35 10.36 -12.45
C GLN A 177 -1.82 10.20 -12.33
N TRP A 178 -1.15 11.11 -11.61
CA TRP A 178 0.29 11.02 -11.37
C TRP A 178 0.65 9.70 -10.67
N ARG A 179 -0.07 9.32 -9.62
CA ARG A 179 0.19 8.10 -8.87
C ARG A 179 0.07 6.85 -9.74
N LEU A 180 -0.98 6.75 -10.54
CA LEU A 180 -1.15 5.62 -11.46
C LEU A 180 -0.05 5.57 -12.53
N GLU A 181 0.39 6.73 -13.03
CA GLU A 181 1.52 6.80 -13.96
C GLU A 181 2.83 6.31 -13.31
N GLN A 182 3.09 6.65 -12.03
CA GLN A 182 4.23 6.11 -11.30
C GLN A 182 4.17 4.57 -11.18
N ARG A 183 2.97 4.02 -10.95
CA ARG A 183 2.78 2.56 -10.92
C ARG A 183 3.05 1.93 -12.29
N ARG A 184 2.59 2.56 -13.36
CA ARG A 184 2.87 2.13 -14.73
C ARG A 184 4.37 2.12 -15.02
N GLN A 185 5.08 3.16 -14.64
CA GLN A 185 6.53 3.22 -14.78
C GLN A 185 7.23 2.13 -13.96
N SER A 186 6.81 1.91 -12.71
CA SER A 186 7.32 0.83 -11.87
C SER A 186 7.11 -0.55 -12.50
N ALA A 187 5.93 -0.78 -13.11
CA ALA A 187 5.65 -2.00 -13.86
C ALA A 187 6.55 -2.16 -15.10
N THR A 188 6.80 -1.08 -15.84
CA THR A 188 7.71 -1.08 -16.99
C THR A 188 9.15 -1.44 -16.60
N LEU A 189 9.55 -1.12 -15.37
CA LEU A 189 10.85 -1.49 -14.80
C LEU A 189 10.91 -2.94 -14.30
N GLY A 190 9.83 -3.69 -14.43
CA GLY A 190 9.76 -5.10 -14.03
C GLY A 190 9.45 -5.33 -12.55
N ASN A 191 9.06 -4.29 -11.79
CA ASN A 191 8.76 -4.43 -10.35
C ASN A 191 7.38 -5.02 -10.09
N GLY A 192 6.56 -5.28 -11.11
CA GLY A 192 5.21 -5.81 -10.98
C GLY A 192 4.36 -5.54 -12.20
N ASP A 193 3.05 -5.67 -12.02
CA ASP A 193 2.07 -5.52 -13.08
C ASP A 193 0.81 -4.81 -12.58
N TRP A 194 0.12 -4.14 -13.51
CA TRP A 194 -1.24 -3.64 -13.27
C TRP A 194 -2.25 -4.53 -13.98
N TRP A 195 -3.36 -4.82 -13.32
CA TRP A 195 -4.38 -5.76 -13.78
C TRP A 195 -5.75 -5.10 -13.87
N LEU A 196 -6.49 -5.47 -14.91
CA LEU A 196 -7.89 -5.11 -15.13
C LEU A 196 -8.75 -6.37 -15.08
N LEU A 197 -9.90 -6.26 -14.45
CA LEU A 197 -11.00 -7.22 -14.59
C LEU A 197 -12.02 -6.61 -15.55
N MET A 198 -12.28 -7.33 -16.62
CA MET A 198 -13.30 -6.97 -17.61
C MET A 198 -14.54 -7.83 -17.39
N ASN A 199 -15.70 -7.24 -17.51
CA ASN A 199 -16.98 -7.94 -17.55
C ASN A 199 -17.71 -7.57 -18.82
N GLN A 200 -17.92 -8.55 -19.72
CA GLN A 200 -18.56 -8.32 -21.03
C GLN A 200 -17.92 -7.16 -21.82
N GLY A 201 -16.60 -7.08 -21.80
CA GLY A 201 -15.83 -6.05 -22.48
C GLY A 201 -15.74 -4.70 -21.76
N MET A 202 -16.38 -4.54 -20.60
CA MET A 202 -16.32 -3.32 -19.78
C MET A 202 -15.31 -3.45 -18.64
N PRO A 203 -14.43 -2.47 -18.40
CA PRO A 203 -13.49 -2.47 -17.28
C PRO A 203 -14.25 -2.20 -15.97
N VAL A 204 -14.26 -3.16 -15.04
CA VAL A 204 -15.07 -3.10 -13.81
C VAL A 204 -14.26 -2.99 -12.53
N ALA A 205 -13.03 -3.51 -12.53
CA ALA A 205 -12.11 -3.40 -11.38
C ALA A 205 -10.66 -3.41 -11.85
N SER A 206 -9.78 -2.85 -11.02
CA SER A 206 -8.33 -2.86 -11.29
C SER A 206 -7.52 -2.99 -10.01
N CYS A 207 -6.29 -3.46 -10.11
CA CYS A 207 -5.30 -3.41 -9.03
C CYS A 207 -3.88 -3.51 -9.57
N GLY A 208 -2.91 -3.05 -8.79
CA GLY A 208 -1.50 -3.37 -8.97
C GLY A 208 -1.11 -4.62 -8.17
N LEU A 209 -0.15 -5.38 -8.69
CA LEU A 209 0.55 -6.44 -7.98
C LEU A 209 2.04 -6.28 -8.23
N PHE A 210 2.79 -5.90 -7.18
CA PHE A 210 4.21 -5.56 -7.26
C PHE A 210 5.01 -6.53 -6.39
N PHE A 211 6.23 -6.82 -6.82
CA PHE A 211 7.05 -7.89 -6.24
C PHE A 211 8.32 -7.36 -5.60
N ASP A 212 8.85 -8.13 -4.65
CA ASP A 212 10.21 -7.97 -4.17
C ASP A 212 11.23 -8.30 -5.28
N PRO A 213 12.51 -7.93 -5.13
CA PRO A 213 13.52 -8.18 -6.15
C PRO A 213 13.69 -9.64 -6.54
N ASP A 214 13.41 -10.56 -5.63
CA ASP A 214 13.53 -12.00 -5.85
C ASP A 214 12.27 -12.60 -6.49
N GLY A 215 11.18 -11.83 -6.58
CA GLY A 215 9.90 -12.28 -7.09
C GLY A 215 9.19 -13.30 -6.19
N LEU A 216 9.59 -13.39 -4.92
CA LEU A 216 9.05 -14.34 -3.96
C LEU A 216 7.89 -13.80 -3.15
N LYS A 217 7.83 -12.47 -2.97
CA LYS A 217 6.74 -11.79 -2.27
C LYS A 217 6.06 -10.80 -3.21
N GLY A 218 4.73 -10.76 -3.17
CA GLY A 218 3.93 -9.83 -3.94
C GLY A 218 3.03 -8.98 -3.04
N ARG A 219 2.87 -7.69 -3.36
CA ARG A 219 1.99 -6.75 -2.67
C ARG A 219 0.89 -6.27 -3.59
N PHE A 220 -0.37 -6.50 -3.21
CA PHE A 220 -1.50 -5.85 -3.84
C PHE A 220 -1.54 -4.36 -3.54
N ARG A 221 -1.86 -3.56 -4.54
CA ARG A 221 -2.00 -2.12 -4.43
C ARG A 221 -3.26 -1.63 -5.11
N GLU A 222 -3.92 -0.68 -4.45
CA GLU A 222 -5.01 0.11 -5.04
C GLU A 222 -6.06 -0.80 -5.71
N VAL A 223 -6.55 -1.81 -4.95
CA VAL A 223 -7.66 -2.66 -5.40
C VAL A 223 -8.92 -1.83 -5.46
N THR A 224 -9.37 -1.52 -6.66
CA THR A 224 -10.48 -0.58 -6.89
C THR A 224 -11.53 -1.22 -7.77
N THR A 225 -12.80 -1.09 -7.40
CA THR A 225 -13.96 -1.42 -8.24
C THR A 225 -14.67 -0.14 -8.64
N HIS A 226 -14.93 0.02 -9.91
CA HIS A 226 -15.70 1.15 -10.44
C HIS A 226 -17.02 1.30 -9.66
N PRO A 227 -17.41 2.50 -9.21
CA PRO A 227 -18.55 2.72 -8.31
C PRO A 227 -19.85 2.05 -8.75
N GLU A 228 -20.20 2.13 -10.04
CA GLU A 228 -21.41 1.53 -10.60
C GLU A 228 -21.43 -0.02 -10.57
N TRP A 229 -20.25 -0.63 -10.35
CA TRP A 229 -20.07 -2.08 -10.34
C TRP A 229 -19.82 -2.65 -8.95
N ARG A 230 -19.83 -1.83 -7.90
CA ARG A 230 -19.66 -2.26 -6.50
C ARG A 230 -20.79 -3.18 -6.04
N GLY A 231 -20.50 -3.98 -5.00
CA GLY A 231 -21.50 -4.90 -4.44
C GLY A 231 -21.76 -6.18 -5.26
N ARG A 232 -21.03 -6.38 -6.38
CA ARG A 232 -21.23 -7.51 -7.31
C ARG A 232 -20.10 -8.54 -7.29
N GLY A 233 -19.20 -8.49 -6.30
CA GLY A 233 -18.12 -9.47 -6.12
C GLY A 233 -16.87 -9.26 -7.00
N PHE A 234 -16.74 -8.16 -7.77
CA PHE A 234 -15.62 -7.98 -8.69
C PHE A 234 -14.26 -7.83 -7.99
N ALA A 235 -14.17 -7.13 -6.84
CA ALA A 235 -12.93 -7.07 -6.07
C ALA A 235 -12.52 -8.44 -5.55
N THR A 236 -13.47 -9.22 -5.04
CA THR A 236 -13.28 -10.61 -4.59
C THR A 236 -12.74 -11.48 -5.72
N THR A 237 -13.35 -11.38 -6.90
CA THR A 237 -12.95 -12.13 -8.09
C THR A 237 -11.55 -11.76 -8.56
N LEU A 238 -11.26 -10.45 -8.67
CA LEU A 238 -9.94 -9.96 -9.12
C LEU A 238 -8.82 -10.45 -8.20
N VAL A 239 -8.94 -10.19 -6.90
CA VAL A 239 -7.92 -10.57 -5.91
C VAL A 239 -7.79 -12.10 -5.80
N GLY A 240 -8.92 -12.81 -5.76
CA GLY A 240 -8.94 -14.28 -5.65
C GLY A 240 -8.29 -14.97 -6.84
N MET A 241 -8.59 -14.54 -8.07
CA MET A 241 -7.97 -15.08 -9.30
C MET A 241 -6.46 -14.82 -9.34
N LEU A 242 -6.02 -13.61 -9.02
CA LEU A 242 -4.60 -13.28 -8.98
C LEU A 242 -3.89 -14.08 -7.89
N ALA A 243 -4.45 -14.14 -6.67
CA ALA A 243 -3.86 -14.91 -5.58
C ALA A 243 -3.73 -16.39 -5.94
N GLN A 244 -4.78 -16.99 -6.49
CA GLN A 244 -4.74 -18.38 -6.92
C GLN A 244 -3.68 -18.59 -8.01
N ASN A 245 -3.63 -17.73 -9.03
CA ASN A 245 -2.69 -17.88 -10.13
C ASN A 245 -1.24 -17.80 -9.65
N PHE A 246 -0.88 -16.77 -8.88
CA PHE A 246 0.50 -16.54 -8.47
C PHE A 246 0.98 -17.52 -7.39
N LEU A 247 0.11 -17.91 -6.44
CA LEU A 247 0.47 -18.88 -5.40
C LEU A 247 0.45 -20.35 -5.89
N THR A 248 -0.27 -20.66 -6.97
CA THR A 248 -0.35 -22.02 -7.49
C THR A 248 0.66 -22.27 -8.61
N HIS A 249 0.72 -21.37 -9.58
CA HIS A 249 1.48 -21.56 -10.82
C HIS A 249 2.77 -20.76 -10.91
N GLY A 250 2.87 -19.62 -10.18
CA GLY A 250 4.06 -18.77 -10.16
C GLY A 250 5.15 -19.28 -9.20
N GLN A 251 6.19 -18.49 -9.00
CA GLN A 251 7.22 -18.73 -7.98
C GLN A 251 6.95 -18.01 -6.65
N VAL A 252 5.94 -17.15 -6.61
CA VAL A 252 5.58 -16.33 -5.45
C VAL A 252 5.28 -17.23 -4.24
N GLN A 253 5.86 -16.93 -3.09
CA GLN A 253 5.68 -17.66 -1.83
C GLN A 253 4.66 -16.97 -0.93
N GLU A 254 4.60 -15.64 -0.98
CA GLU A 254 3.72 -14.83 -0.14
C GLU A 254 3.07 -13.71 -0.95
N LEU A 255 1.78 -13.54 -0.77
CA LEU A 255 1.03 -12.37 -1.25
C LEU A 255 0.56 -11.54 -0.06
N ILE A 256 0.83 -10.25 -0.10
CA ILE A 256 0.56 -9.29 0.95
C ILE A 256 -0.53 -8.34 0.48
N ILE A 257 -1.51 -8.10 1.33
CA ILE A 257 -2.57 -7.12 1.09
C ILE A 257 -2.84 -6.35 2.39
N VAL A 258 -3.16 -5.08 2.28
CA VAL A 258 -3.35 -4.21 3.44
C VAL A 258 -4.66 -3.45 3.29
N SER A 259 -5.40 -3.35 4.37
CA SER A 259 -6.71 -2.69 4.44
C SER A 259 -6.92 -1.99 5.77
N GLU A 260 -7.86 -1.08 5.80
CA GLU A 260 -8.37 -0.53 7.05
C GLU A 260 -9.10 -1.64 7.83
N PRO A 261 -8.95 -1.69 9.16
CA PRO A 261 -9.70 -2.60 10.02
C PRO A 261 -11.21 -2.45 9.82
N ASP A 262 -11.92 -3.56 9.92
CA ASP A 262 -13.39 -3.62 9.84
C ASP A 262 -14.01 -3.06 8.54
N SER A 263 -13.18 -2.79 7.54
CA SER A 263 -13.64 -2.34 6.22
C SER A 263 -14.22 -3.50 5.40
N ILE A 264 -14.98 -3.14 4.36
CA ILE A 264 -15.46 -4.11 3.36
C ILE A 264 -14.27 -4.85 2.73
N ALA A 265 -13.17 -4.13 2.45
CA ALA A 265 -11.96 -4.70 1.87
C ALA A 265 -11.32 -5.73 2.82
N ASP A 266 -11.23 -5.42 4.11
CA ASP A 266 -10.71 -6.34 5.13
C ASP A 266 -11.52 -7.64 5.20
N SER A 267 -12.84 -7.53 5.20
CA SER A 267 -13.76 -8.67 5.17
C SER A 267 -13.57 -9.52 3.90
N ILE A 268 -13.41 -8.90 2.73
CA ILE A 268 -13.14 -9.62 1.47
C ILE A 268 -11.84 -10.41 1.56
N TYR A 269 -10.76 -9.78 2.01
CA TYR A 269 -9.43 -10.40 2.06
C TYR A 269 -9.38 -11.54 3.08
N SER A 270 -10.01 -11.37 4.22
CA SER A 270 -10.17 -12.44 5.22
C SER A 270 -10.93 -13.66 4.65
N LYS A 271 -12.06 -13.43 3.96
CA LYS A 271 -12.84 -14.48 3.31
C LYS A 271 -12.09 -15.19 2.19
N LEU A 272 -11.21 -14.46 1.47
CA LEU A 272 -10.33 -15.03 0.46
C LEU A 272 -9.22 -15.91 1.05
N GLY A 273 -9.04 -15.94 2.37
CA GLY A 273 -8.03 -16.77 3.04
C GLY A 273 -6.73 -16.04 3.35
N PHE A 274 -6.68 -14.71 3.24
CA PHE A 274 -5.55 -13.92 3.72
C PHE A 274 -5.60 -13.80 5.24
N LYS A 275 -4.58 -14.28 5.93
CA LYS A 275 -4.46 -14.25 7.40
C LYS A 275 -3.85 -12.94 7.87
N ALA A 276 -4.42 -12.32 8.89
CA ALA A 276 -3.83 -11.15 9.53
C ALA A 276 -2.52 -11.54 10.23
N VAL A 277 -1.48 -10.70 10.08
CA VAL A 277 -0.15 -10.96 10.64
C VAL A 277 0.36 -9.79 11.48
N SER A 278 -0.05 -8.56 11.15
CA SER A 278 0.38 -7.36 11.89
C SER A 278 -0.61 -6.21 11.71
N TYR A 279 -0.46 -5.22 12.57
CA TYR A 279 -1.00 -3.87 12.39
C TYR A 279 0.12 -2.94 11.94
N GLN A 280 -0.10 -2.21 10.88
CA GLN A 280 0.71 -1.10 10.42
C GLN A 280 0.05 0.19 10.89
N ILE A 281 0.76 1.00 11.67
CA ILE A 281 0.23 2.16 12.37
C ILE A 281 1.00 3.38 11.91
N ALA A 282 0.31 4.44 11.52
CA ALA A 282 0.92 5.72 11.21
C ALA A 282 0.31 6.84 12.08
N LEU A 283 1.17 7.71 12.57
CA LEU A 283 0.80 9.00 13.13
C LEU A 283 1.06 10.07 12.07
N ILE A 284 0.05 10.88 11.79
CA ILE A 284 0.06 11.90 10.77
C ILE A 284 -0.17 13.26 11.43
N THR A 285 0.82 14.12 11.44
CA THR A 285 0.74 15.45 12.05
C THR A 285 0.83 16.54 10.99
N ASP A 286 -0.16 17.44 10.95
CA ASP A 286 -0.05 18.70 10.21
C ASP A 286 0.65 19.72 11.11
N PRO A 287 1.90 20.13 10.79
CA PRO A 287 2.61 21.11 11.62
C PRO A 287 1.93 22.47 11.68
N ARG A 288 1.00 22.75 10.76
CA ARG A 288 0.21 24.00 10.76
C ARG A 288 -0.88 23.98 11.85
N SER A 289 -1.33 22.80 12.27
CA SER A 289 -2.34 22.66 13.34
C SER A 289 -1.80 23.05 14.72
N SER A 290 -0.47 23.11 14.89
CA SER A 290 0.20 23.51 16.14
C SER A 290 0.38 25.02 16.30
N GLN A 291 -0.06 25.84 15.34
CA GLN A 291 0.05 27.31 15.35
C GLN A 291 -1.26 28.04 15.72
N ILE A 292 -2.27 27.28 16.18
CA ILE A 292 -3.57 27.84 16.56
C ILE A 292 -3.72 27.71 18.10
N ASP A 293 -2.76 28.26 18.84
CA ASP A 293 -2.90 28.56 20.27
C ASP A 293 -2.44 29.99 20.55
#